data_8f4b4495005a7b7389e1d58e1ad6cac8
#
_entry.id   8f4b4495005a7b7389e1d58e1ad6cac8
#
_cell.length_a   1.000
_cell.length_b   1.000
_cell.length_c   1.000
_cell.angle_alpha   90.00
_cell.angle_beta   90.00
_cell.angle_gamma   90.00
#
_symmetry.space_group_name_H-M   'P 1'
#
loop_
_entity.id
_entity.type
_entity.pdbx_description
1 polymer ?
#
loop_
_entity_poly.entity_id
_entity_poly.type
_entity_poly.pdbx_seq_one_letter_code
_entity_poly.pdbx_strand_id
1 'polypeptide(L)'
;MSADRNRTQTERSMPVMVNRPQRFAESERAKDIGGTLKRIAAYFAREKGIVACMLGVVVLGTLCGVYAPSLQSNAVDIIAGERQESLYRTLAFMLSVYLLYSASGLFQRLLSARLSQKVVKRMREELFGKMLDLPVGYLDAHSHGDVMSRMTNDIENISTTVSQSLPSLFSGVLTIVGTVAIMLWYCWQLALLSLVTVLLTVLATKLLSGKVRKFSRRRQALLGQLNGNVEEMVSGYRTVVAYNHQGITVDEFCKTADSLTKAGIRTDAIGGVMGSIMNCIGNIGFVVIAAFGGFFSASGLISVGVISAFIVYAKQFSRPINEIAQIYGQLQTAIAGAERVFAILDEADEEKRGEELHAGERAAITFSGVRFAYEPERPVIEDFSLTVPAGKKVALVGATGSGKTTIVNLLMRFYDADGGEIHINGQNIRDVARSSLRQHVSIVLQDTVLFTDTVRSNLKYGNASADDERIAAAVEMSRCKELIDLLPQGYDTVLTASGENISQGQRQLLAIARAFIADPQILVFDEATSNVDTRTEKAIQDAMQRIMQGRTSIVIAHRLSTIRNSDLIVVMDNGRIVERGDHESLLNRRGKYYELYMTQYAGFAT
;
A
#
# COMPACT_ATOMS: atom_id res chain seq x y z
N MET A 1 -66.93 -8.48 4.75
CA MET A 1 -66.76 -9.76 5.48
C MET A 1 -65.57 -10.49 4.91
N SER A 2 -64.71 -10.88 5.82
CA SER A 2 -63.68 -11.90 5.67
C SER A 2 -62.41 -11.51 4.95
N ALA A 3 -61.46 -11.21 5.79
CA ALA A 3 -60.04 -11.14 5.66
C ALA A 3 -59.43 -12.47 5.20
N ASP A 4 -58.40 -12.38 4.38
CA ASP A 4 -57.44 -13.47 4.31
C ASP A 4 -56.00 -12.88 4.36
N ARG A 5 -55.29 -13.34 5.38
CA ARG A 5 -53.89 -12.98 5.68
C ARG A 5 -53.01 -13.94 4.90
N ASN A 6 -52.27 -13.45 3.93
CA ASN A 6 -51.12 -14.18 3.40
C ASN A 6 -49.81 -13.54 3.86
N ARG A 7 -49.19 -14.20 4.83
CA ARG A 7 -47.81 -13.91 5.28
C ARG A 7 -46.84 -14.40 4.21
N THR A 8 -46.32 -13.51 3.43
CA THR A 8 -45.11 -13.75 2.65
C THR A 8 -43.91 -13.68 3.58
N GLN A 9 -43.31 -14.84 3.80
CA GLN A 9 -41.96 -14.96 4.40
C GLN A 9 -40.97 -14.29 3.44
N THR A 10 -40.42 -13.19 3.88
CA THR A 10 -39.29 -12.52 3.24
C THR A 10 -38.04 -13.36 3.52
N GLU A 11 -37.59 -14.12 2.55
CA GLU A 11 -36.24 -14.67 2.53
C GLU A 11 -35.24 -13.52 2.65
N ARG A 12 -34.59 -13.45 3.80
CA ARG A 12 -33.43 -12.57 4.00
C ARG A 12 -32.25 -13.21 3.25
N SER A 13 -32.05 -12.78 2.01
CA SER A 13 -30.78 -12.98 1.32
C SER A 13 -29.68 -12.37 2.15
N MET A 14 -28.69 -13.18 2.55
CA MET A 14 -27.44 -12.72 3.15
C MET A 14 -26.80 -11.69 2.22
N PRO A 15 -26.32 -10.56 2.74
CA PRO A 15 -25.54 -9.65 1.93
C PRO A 15 -24.21 -10.34 1.59
N VAL A 16 -24.03 -10.68 0.33
CA VAL A 16 -22.71 -10.92 -0.25
C VAL A 16 -21.88 -9.69 0.11
N MET A 17 -20.78 -9.90 0.81
CA MET A 17 -19.78 -8.84 1.02
C MET A 17 -19.23 -8.43 -0.36
N VAL A 18 -19.93 -7.56 -1.02
CA VAL A 18 -19.38 -6.79 -2.14
C VAL A 18 -18.29 -5.93 -1.50
N ASN A 19 -17.06 -6.26 -1.83
CA ASN A 19 -15.88 -5.44 -1.53
C ASN A 19 -16.22 -4.01 -2.00
N ARG A 20 -16.64 -3.15 -1.05
CA ARG A 20 -16.96 -1.76 -1.38
C ARG A 20 -15.67 -1.16 -1.91
N PRO A 21 -15.66 -0.62 -3.15
CA PRO A 21 -14.49 0.10 -3.63
C PRO A 21 -14.14 1.14 -2.55
N GLN A 22 -12.88 1.12 -2.12
CA GLN A 22 -12.39 2.08 -1.15
C GLN A 22 -12.76 3.46 -1.67
N ARG A 23 -13.73 4.12 -1.02
CA ARG A 23 -13.89 5.55 -1.16
C ARG A 23 -12.49 6.09 -0.94
N PHE A 24 -11.94 6.82 -1.92
CA PHE A 24 -10.71 7.59 -1.75
C PHE A 24 -10.84 8.26 -0.39
N ALA A 25 -10.10 7.73 0.58
CA ALA A 25 -10.24 8.12 1.96
C ALA A 25 -10.11 9.64 1.97
N GLU A 26 -11.10 10.34 2.50
CA GLU A 26 -10.91 11.75 2.87
C GLU A 26 -9.58 11.78 3.58
N SER A 27 -8.64 12.61 3.09
CA SER A 27 -7.29 12.71 3.60
C SER A 27 -7.41 12.74 5.13
N GLU A 28 -7.18 11.59 5.77
CA GLU A 28 -7.21 11.49 7.22
C GLU A 28 -6.23 12.54 7.73
N ARG A 29 -6.75 13.45 8.57
CA ARG A 29 -5.87 14.45 9.17
C ARG A 29 -4.92 13.71 10.10
N ALA A 30 -3.64 13.98 9.93
CA ALA A 30 -2.61 13.46 10.79
C ALA A 30 -2.99 13.65 12.28
N LYS A 31 -2.89 12.57 13.05
CA LYS A 31 -3.27 12.56 14.48
C LYS A 31 -2.14 13.09 15.37
N ASP A 32 -0.89 12.71 15.06
CA ASP A 32 0.33 13.16 15.78
C ASP A 32 1.35 13.74 14.82
N ILE A 33 1.18 15.03 14.50
CA ILE A 33 2.11 15.75 13.62
C ILE A 33 3.51 15.83 14.22
N GLY A 34 3.63 16.06 15.54
CA GLY A 34 4.93 16.27 16.20
C GLY A 34 5.78 15.00 16.25
N GLY A 35 5.20 13.91 16.71
CA GLY A 35 5.88 12.61 16.78
C GLY A 35 6.28 12.10 15.40
N THR A 36 5.38 12.20 14.43
CA THR A 36 5.63 11.78 13.05
C THR A 36 6.74 12.59 12.39
N LEU A 37 6.73 13.91 12.56
CA LEU A 37 7.79 14.79 12.03
C LEU A 37 9.16 14.48 12.64
N LYS A 38 9.21 14.20 13.95
CA LYS A 38 10.43 13.80 14.65
C LYS A 38 10.97 12.46 14.12
N ARG A 39 10.12 11.50 13.84
CA ARG A 39 10.50 10.20 13.24
C ARG A 39 11.02 10.38 11.82
N ILE A 40 10.33 11.14 10.99
CA ILE A 40 10.81 11.49 9.64
C ILE A 40 12.19 12.15 9.74
N ALA A 41 12.34 13.16 10.60
CA ALA A 41 13.62 13.85 10.79
C ALA A 41 14.75 12.89 11.22
N ALA A 42 14.45 11.85 11.99
CA ALA A 42 15.43 10.84 12.39
C ALA A 42 15.97 10.03 11.20
N TYR A 43 15.16 9.73 10.19
CA TYR A 43 15.63 9.08 8.94
C TYR A 43 16.62 9.97 8.18
N PHE A 44 16.33 11.27 8.08
CA PHE A 44 17.21 12.23 7.43
C PHE A 44 18.47 12.51 8.26
N ALA A 45 18.36 12.55 9.58
CA ALA A 45 19.49 12.77 10.49
C ALA A 45 20.54 11.63 10.44
N ARG A 46 20.19 10.46 9.95
CA ARG A 46 21.16 9.38 9.70
C ARG A 46 22.15 9.71 8.58
N GLU A 47 21.76 10.59 7.64
CA GLU A 47 22.60 11.07 6.52
C GLU A 47 23.17 12.48 6.79
N LYS A 48 23.71 12.73 7.99
CA LYS A 48 24.16 14.05 8.49
C LYS A 48 25.06 14.80 7.51
N GLY A 49 25.99 14.08 6.84
CA GLY A 49 26.93 14.69 5.90
C GLY A 49 26.23 15.29 4.67
N ILE A 50 25.27 14.56 4.08
CA ILE A 50 24.52 15.04 2.90
C ILE A 50 23.61 16.19 3.30
N VAL A 51 22.94 16.11 4.46
CA VAL A 51 22.05 17.15 4.97
C VAL A 51 22.84 18.43 5.25
N ALA A 52 23.98 18.34 5.94
CA ALA A 52 24.83 19.49 6.24
C ALA A 52 25.37 20.16 4.97
N CYS A 53 25.87 19.35 4.01
CA CYS A 53 26.33 19.86 2.72
C CYS A 53 25.19 20.55 1.95
N MET A 54 24.01 19.95 1.90
CA MET A 54 22.83 20.51 1.25
C MET A 54 22.42 21.84 1.87
N LEU A 55 22.34 21.93 3.21
CA LEU A 55 22.04 23.17 3.90
C LEU A 55 23.10 24.26 3.64
N GLY A 56 24.39 23.89 3.65
CA GLY A 56 25.47 24.81 3.31
C GLY A 56 25.34 25.38 1.89
N VAL A 57 25.03 24.52 0.91
CA VAL A 57 24.79 24.93 -0.47
C VAL A 57 23.54 25.82 -0.60
N VAL A 58 22.46 25.52 0.15
CA VAL A 58 21.25 26.36 0.18
C VAL A 58 21.56 27.74 0.75
N VAL A 59 22.32 27.83 1.85
CA VAL A 59 22.72 29.10 2.44
C VAL A 59 23.56 29.90 1.45
N LEU A 60 24.58 29.28 0.84
CA LEU A 60 25.45 29.94 -0.14
C LEU A 60 24.64 30.47 -1.33
N GLY A 61 23.79 29.60 -1.92
CA GLY A 61 22.93 30.01 -3.03
C GLY A 61 21.98 31.16 -2.66
N THR A 62 21.36 31.08 -1.48
CA THR A 62 20.46 32.13 -1.01
C THR A 62 21.19 33.47 -0.78
N LEU A 63 22.37 33.44 -0.17
CA LEU A 63 23.19 34.65 0.01
C LEU A 63 23.56 35.26 -1.35
N CYS A 64 24.00 34.45 -2.32
CA CYS A 64 24.25 34.93 -3.68
C CYS A 64 23.01 35.54 -4.32
N GLY A 65 21.85 34.89 -4.20
CA GLY A 65 20.58 35.36 -4.75
C GLY A 65 20.08 36.67 -4.12
N VAL A 66 20.27 36.85 -2.80
CA VAL A 66 19.89 38.06 -2.08
C VAL A 66 20.88 39.20 -2.36
N TYR A 67 22.18 38.91 -2.58
CA TYR A 67 23.19 39.92 -2.87
C TYR A 67 23.19 40.38 -4.35
N ALA A 68 22.75 39.55 -5.28
CA ALA A 68 22.76 39.83 -6.71
C ALA A 68 22.07 41.17 -7.11
N PRO A 69 20.88 41.53 -6.58
CA PRO A 69 20.26 42.83 -6.88
C PRO A 69 21.07 44.03 -6.40
N SER A 70 21.86 43.90 -5.32
CA SER A 70 22.77 44.93 -4.87
C SER A 70 23.90 45.20 -5.88
N LEU A 71 24.42 44.15 -6.52
CA LEU A 71 25.40 44.28 -7.59
C LEU A 71 24.80 44.92 -8.84
N GLN A 72 23.54 44.59 -9.14
CA GLN A 72 22.80 45.23 -10.22
C GLN A 72 22.63 46.74 -9.94
N SER A 73 22.32 47.14 -8.69
CA SER A 73 22.26 48.52 -8.25
C SER A 73 23.58 49.26 -8.55
N ASN A 74 24.71 48.66 -8.13
CA ASN A 74 26.03 49.24 -8.36
C ASN A 74 26.34 49.43 -9.87
N ALA A 75 25.97 48.44 -10.70
CA ALA A 75 26.17 48.56 -12.14
C ALA A 75 25.33 49.69 -12.76
N VAL A 76 24.09 49.88 -12.30
CA VAL A 76 23.22 50.99 -12.74
C VAL A 76 23.79 52.32 -12.30
N ASP A 77 24.31 52.47 -11.08
CA ASP A 77 24.91 53.70 -10.56
C ASP A 77 26.18 54.11 -11.33
N ILE A 78 27.00 53.11 -11.75
CA ILE A 78 28.16 53.37 -12.61
C ILE A 78 27.71 53.87 -14.00
N ILE A 79 26.67 53.29 -14.59
CA ILE A 79 26.13 53.74 -15.89
C ILE A 79 25.51 55.13 -15.77
N ALA A 80 24.86 55.45 -14.63
CA ALA A 80 24.29 56.75 -14.35
C ALA A 80 25.34 57.84 -14.08
N GLY A 81 26.62 57.47 -13.93
CA GLY A 81 27.70 58.41 -13.63
C GLY A 81 27.83 58.78 -12.16
N GLU A 82 27.08 58.13 -11.28
CA GLU A 82 27.12 58.37 -9.83
C GLU A 82 28.30 57.67 -9.14
N ARG A 83 28.95 56.68 -9.81
CA ARG A 83 30.15 55.99 -9.33
C ARG A 83 31.24 55.90 -10.40
N GLN A 84 32.50 56.08 -9.99
CA GLN A 84 33.66 56.03 -10.90
C GLN A 84 34.35 54.64 -10.95
N GLU A 85 33.67 53.57 -10.56
CA GLU A 85 34.22 52.23 -10.62
C GLU A 85 34.21 51.67 -12.04
N SER A 86 35.06 50.67 -12.32
CA SER A 86 35.09 50.01 -13.64
C SER A 86 33.86 49.13 -13.82
N LEU A 87 33.02 49.50 -14.77
CA LEU A 87 31.82 48.69 -15.14
C LEU A 87 32.18 47.24 -15.46
N TYR A 88 33.30 47.00 -16.16
CA TYR A 88 33.75 45.65 -16.50
C TYR A 88 34.03 44.76 -15.27
N ARG A 89 34.63 45.32 -14.22
CA ARG A 89 34.88 44.60 -12.97
C ARG A 89 33.57 44.23 -12.25
N THR A 90 32.64 45.20 -12.19
CA THR A 90 31.32 44.98 -11.56
C THR A 90 30.52 43.90 -12.33
N LEU A 91 30.52 43.96 -13.66
CA LEU A 91 29.85 42.95 -14.50
C LEU A 91 30.50 41.57 -14.38
N ALA A 92 31.84 41.49 -14.35
CA ALA A 92 32.55 40.21 -14.18
C ALA A 92 32.26 39.60 -12.79
N PHE A 93 32.24 40.42 -11.74
CA PHE A 93 31.88 39.98 -10.39
C PHE A 93 30.42 39.55 -10.31
N MET A 94 29.50 40.31 -10.92
CA MET A 94 28.08 39.92 -11.03
C MET A 94 27.89 38.59 -11.75
N LEU A 95 28.58 38.39 -12.87
CA LEU A 95 28.58 37.11 -13.59
C LEU A 95 29.04 35.96 -12.70
N SER A 96 30.14 36.16 -11.96
CA SER A 96 30.67 35.13 -11.03
C SER A 96 29.65 34.78 -9.94
N VAL A 97 28.93 35.74 -9.38
CA VAL A 97 27.89 35.52 -8.36
C VAL A 97 26.70 34.78 -8.96
N TYR A 98 26.26 35.12 -10.18
CA TYR A 98 25.18 34.39 -10.85
C TYR A 98 25.58 32.96 -11.23
N LEU A 99 26.83 32.73 -11.65
CA LEU A 99 27.34 31.38 -11.92
C LEU A 99 27.38 30.57 -10.62
N LEU A 100 27.84 31.16 -9.52
CA LEU A 100 27.86 30.49 -8.22
C LEU A 100 26.45 30.20 -7.71
N TYR A 101 25.50 31.12 -7.89
CA TYR A 101 24.07 30.90 -7.60
C TYR A 101 23.49 29.73 -8.39
N SER A 102 23.73 29.69 -9.70
CA SER A 102 23.27 28.62 -10.58
C SER A 102 23.89 27.27 -10.23
N ALA A 103 25.21 27.25 -9.97
CA ALA A 103 25.93 26.06 -9.53
C ALA A 103 25.37 25.55 -8.21
N SER A 104 25.14 26.44 -7.24
CA SER A 104 24.52 26.10 -5.94
C SER A 104 23.14 25.45 -6.14
N GLY A 105 22.31 26.00 -7.03
CA GLY A 105 21.00 25.42 -7.36
C GLY A 105 21.10 24.02 -7.97
N LEU A 106 22.07 23.77 -8.84
CA LEU A 106 22.34 22.45 -9.40
C LEU A 106 22.77 21.45 -8.33
N PHE A 107 23.78 21.82 -7.52
CA PHE A 107 24.27 20.97 -6.44
C PHE A 107 23.19 20.67 -5.40
N GLN A 108 22.37 21.66 -5.05
CA GLN A 108 21.23 21.45 -4.15
C GLN A 108 20.29 20.38 -4.68
N ARG A 109 19.91 20.44 -5.97
CA ARG A 109 19.02 19.43 -6.59
C ARG A 109 19.65 18.03 -6.60
N LEU A 110 20.94 17.92 -6.92
CA LEU A 110 21.66 16.64 -6.93
C LEU A 110 21.75 16.03 -5.53
N LEU A 111 22.10 16.84 -4.51
CA LEU A 111 22.17 16.38 -3.12
C LEU A 111 20.79 15.98 -2.61
N SER A 112 19.75 16.76 -2.93
CA SER A 112 18.37 16.47 -2.58
C SER A 112 17.90 15.14 -3.18
N ALA A 113 18.17 14.90 -4.47
CA ALA A 113 17.84 13.65 -5.13
C ALA A 113 18.56 12.45 -4.49
N ARG A 114 19.87 12.58 -4.21
CA ARG A 114 20.63 11.52 -3.54
C ARG A 114 20.12 11.22 -2.13
N LEU A 115 19.82 12.26 -1.36
CA LEU A 115 19.26 12.12 -0.02
C LEU A 115 17.90 11.42 -0.05
N SER A 116 17.01 11.87 -0.95
CA SER A 116 15.70 11.29 -1.19
C SER A 116 15.79 9.78 -1.46
N GLN A 117 16.58 9.38 -2.47
CA GLN A 117 16.68 7.97 -2.85
C GLN A 117 17.27 7.07 -1.75
N LYS A 118 18.21 7.58 -0.95
CA LYS A 118 18.73 6.83 0.19
C LYS A 118 17.68 6.61 1.29
N VAL A 119 16.89 7.64 1.58
CA VAL A 119 15.82 7.55 2.60
C VAL A 119 14.72 6.62 2.10
N VAL A 120 14.28 6.76 0.84
CA VAL A 120 13.27 5.86 0.21
C VAL A 120 13.72 4.41 0.28
N LYS A 121 14.96 4.14 -0.17
CA LYS A 121 15.51 2.78 -0.13
C LYS A 121 15.41 2.18 1.27
N ARG A 122 15.90 2.91 2.28
CA ARG A 122 15.88 2.45 3.67
C ARG A 122 14.45 2.22 4.20
N MET A 123 13.54 3.17 3.96
CA MET A 123 12.15 3.02 4.40
C MET A 123 11.48 1.81 3.73
N ARG A 124 11.75 1.58 2.45
CA ARG A 124 11.24 0.40 1.74
C ARG A 124 11.83 -0.90 2.28
N GLU A 125 13.13 -0.94 2.55
CA GLU A 125 13.79 -2.11 3.15
C GLU A 125 13.23 -2.43 4.54
N GLU A 126 13.09 -1.42 5.41
CA GLU A 126 12.53 -1.59 6.75
C GLU A 126 11.05 -2.01 6.69
N LEU A 127 10.23 -1.37 5.82
CA LEU A 127 8.82 -1.70 5.69
C LEU A 127 8.61 -3.09 5.07
N PHE A 128 9.38 -3.45 4.04
CA PHE A 128 9.28 -4.76 3.43
C PHE A 128 9.70 -5.87 4.39
N GLY A 129 10.82 -5.69 5.12
CA GLY A 129 11.24 -6.61 6.16
C GLY A 129 10.15 -6.79 7.23
N LYS A 130 9.57 -5.67 7.69
CA LYS A 130 8.47 -5.69 8.67
C LYS A 130 7.25 -6.44 8.16
N MET A 131 6.86 -6.24 6.90
CA MET A 131 5.72 -6.94 6.30
C MET A 131 5.87 -8.46 6.29
N LEU A 132 7.10 -8.96 6.14
CA LEU A 132 7.37 -10.41 6.20
C LEU A 132 7.34 -10.96 7.63
N ASP A 133 7.49 -10.11 8.62
CA ASP A 133 7.47 -10.45 10.04
C ASP A 133 6.10 -10.22 10.71
N LEU A 134 5.11 -9.68 9.97
CA LEU A 134 3.76 -9.45 10.48
C LEU A 134 2.96 -10.76 10.61
N PRO A 135 2.06 -10.87 11.60
CA PRO A 135 1.10 -11.96 11.68
C PRO A 135 0.19 -12.01 10.44
N VAL A 136 -0.15 -13.23 10.00
CA VAL A 136 -1.06 -13.43 8.85
C VAL A 136 -2.39 -12.70 9.06
N GLY A 137 -2.93 -12.70 10.28
CA GLY A 137 -4.16 -12.01 10.62
C GLY A 137 -4.15 -10.50 10.36
N TYR A 138 -2.97 -9.86 10.43
CA TYR A 138 -2.84 -8.44 10.06
C TYR A 138 -3.04 -8.25 8.56
N LEU A 139 -2.46 -9.12 7.74
CA LEU A 139 -2.59 -9.04 6.27
C LEU A 139 -4.01 -9.40 5.80
N ASP A 140 -4.67 -10.34 6.47
CA ASP A 140 -6.07 -10.70 6.19
C ASP A 140 -7.05 -9.57 6.54
N ALA A 141 -6.75 -8.77 7.58
CA ALA A 141 -7.56 -7.63 7.99
C ALA A 141 -7.38 -6.39 7.10
N HIS A 142 -6.31 -6.34 6.30
CA HIS A 142 -5.98 -5.19 5.46
C HIS A 142 -5.97 -5.56 3.98
N SER A 143 -6.50 -4.68 3.11
CA SER A 143 -6.47 -4.95 1.67
C SER A 143 -5.03 -4.91 1.13
N HIS A 144 -4.69 -5.84 0.25
CA HIS A 144 -3.38 -5.87 -0.41
C HIS A 144 -3.05 -4.55 -1.12
N GLY A 145 -4.07 -3.89 -1.71
CA GLY A 145 -3.91 -2.60 -2.36
C GLY A 145 -3.52 -1.47 -1.41
N ASP A 146 -4.06 -1.46 -0.17
CA ASP A 146 -3.69 -0.48 0.85
C ASP A 146 -2.24 -0.66 1.28
N VAL A 147 -1.83 -1.89 1.57
CA VAL A 147 -0.44 -2.21 1.95
C VAL A 147 0.54 -1.82 0.83
N MET A 148 0.23 -2.16 -0.42
CA MET A 148 1.03 -1.78 -1.59
C MET A 148 1.10 -0.26 -1.78
N SER A 149 -0.01 0.46 -1.55
CA SER A 149 -0.05 1.93 -1.64
C SER A 149 0.84 2.59 -0.59
N ARG A 150 0.90 2.04 0.63
CA ARG A 150 1.80 2.54 1.69
C ARG A 150 3.27 2.35 1.29
N MET A 151 3.61 1.24 0.66
CA MET A 151 4.97 0.91 0.22
C MET A 151 5.43 1.73 -0.99
N THR A 152 4.50 2.10 -1.87
CA THR A 152 4.79 2.85 -3.10
C THR A 152 4.50 4.34 -2.93
N ASN A 153 3.23 4.71 -2.82
CA ASN A 153 2.78 6.10 -2.88
C ASN A 153 3.11 6.89 -1.61
N ASP A 154 2.89 6.30 -0.41
CA ASP A 154 3.11 7.03 0.83
C ASP A 154 4.59 7.30 1.08
N ILE A 155 5.47 6.32 0.86
CA ILE A 155 6.93 6.51 0.98
C ILE A 155 7.42 7.53 -0.05
N GLU A 156 6.94 7.49 -1.30
CA GLU A 156 7.31 8.47 -2.33
C GLU A 156 6.85 9.88 -1.96
N ASN A 157 5.63 10.04 -1.44
CA ASN A 157 5.11 11.32 -0.97
C ASN A 157 5.93 11.88 0.21
N ILE A 158 6.35 11.04 1.16
CA ILE A 158 7.22 11.44 2.27
C ILE A 158 8.55 11.96 1.69
N SER A 159 9.15 11.20 0.80
CA SER A 159 10.46 11.50 0.25
C SER A 159 10.46 12.78 -0.58
N THR A 160 9.54 12.90 -1.53
CA THR A 160 9.44 14.08 -2.41
C THR A 160 9.13 15.33 -1.60
N THR A 161 8.21 15.25 -0.64
CA THR A 161 7.86 16.39 0.22
C THR A 161 9.05 16.84 1.05
N VAL A 162 9.74 15.93 1.72
CA VAL A 162 10.85 16.31 2.61
C VAL A 162 12.06 16.80 1.81
N SER A 163 12.42 16.10 0.72
CA SER A 163 13.60 16.47 -0.05
C SER A 163 13.44 17.74 -0.88
N GLN A 164 12.23 18.10 -1.27
CA GLN A 164 11.97 19.34 -2.01
C GLN A 164 11.48 20.46 -1.12
N SER A 165 10.57 20.15 -0.18
CA SER A 165 9.90 21.19 0.61
C SER A 165 10.79 21.78 1.70
N LEU A 166 11.59 20.96 2.39
CA LEU A 166 12.46 21.48 3.46
C LEU A 166 13.53 22.47 2.95
N PRO A 167 14.32 22.15 1.89
CA PRO A 167 15.26 23.10 1.33
C PRO A 167 14.58 24.38 0.82
N SER A 168 13.41 24.25 0.19
CA SER A 168 12.66 25.40 -0.31
C SER A 168 12.12 26.29 0.81
N LEU A 169 11.61 25.72 1.91
CA LEU A 169 11.20 26.46 3.10
C LEU A 169 12.38 27.23 3.70
N PHE A 170 13.51 26.54 3.89
CA PHE A 170 14.71 27.15 4.49
C PHE A 170 15.26 28.28 3.61
N SER A 171 15.39 28.04 2.29
CA SER A 171 15.78 29.05 1.31
C SER A 171 14.78 30.22 1.28
N GLY A 172 13.47 29.92 1.28
CA GLY A 172 12.42 30.95 1.25
C GLY A 172 12.46 31.86 2.47
N VAL A 173 12.60 31.30 3.66
CA VAL A 173 12.74 32.11 4.91
C VAL A 173 14.00 32.93 4.88
N LEU A 174 15.15 32.35 4.52
CA LEU A 174 16.41 33.11 4.40
C LEU A 174 16.33 34.22 3.35
N THR A 175 15.68 33.97 2.21
CA THR A 175 15.47 34.97 1.16
C THR A 175 14.64 36.15 1.69
N ILE A 176 13.52 35.88 2.36
CA ILE A 176 12.67 36.92 2.94
C ILE A 176 13.46 37.75 3.96
N VAL A 177 14.09 37.09 4.93
CA VAL A 177 14.85 37.75 5.99
C VAL A 177 16.01 38.56 5.40
N GLY A 178 16.80 37.97 4.50
CA GLY A 178 17.94 38.64 3.87
C GLY A 178 17.51 39.81 2.99
N THR A 179 16.44 39.67 2.22
CA THR A 179 15.91 40.75 1.37
C THR A 179 15.40 41.91 2.23
N VAL A 180 14.63 41.64 3.30
CA VAL A 180 14.18 42.71 4.23
C VAL A 180 15.36 43.41 4.86
N ALA A 181 16.36 42.68 5.34
CA ALA A 181 17.53 43.24 5.97
C ALA A 181 18.29 44.21 5.02
N ILE A 182 18.50 43.80 3.76
CA ILE A 182 19.18 44.66 2.76
C ILE A 182 18.30 45.87 2.39
N MET A 183 17.00 45.71 2.21
CA MET A 183 16.10 46.80 1.90
C MET A 183 16.09 47.87 3.03
N LEU A 184 16.05 47.43 4.29
CA LEU A 184 16.13 48.35 5.44
C LEU A 184 17.48 49.06 5.52
N TRP A 185 18.56 48.38 5.13
CA TRP A 185 19.91 48.98 5.09
C TRP A 185 20.03 50.09 4.04
N TYR A 186 19.43 49.87 2.84
CA TYR A 186 19.48 50.88 1.77
C TYR A 186 18.58 52.09 2.04
N CYS A 187 17.30 51.86 2.35
CA CYS A 187 16.33 52.90 2.60
C CYS A 187 15.12 52.34 3.36
N TRP A 188 15.02 52.63 4.66
CA TRP A 188 13.94 52.12 5.51
C TRP A 188 12.56 52.66 5.11
N GLN A 189 12.48 53.91 4.59
CA GLN A 189 11.23 54.52 4.13
C GLN A 189 10.66 53.75 2.91
N LEU A 190 11.53 53.46 1.94
CA LEU A 190 11.13 52.72 0.73
C LEU A 190 10.87 51.27 1.04
N ALA A 191 11.56 50.69 2.03
CA ALA A 191 11.30 49.34 2.52
C ALA A 191 9.90 49.21 3.15
N LEU A 192 9.46 50.19 3.96
CA LEU A 192 8.11 50.23 4.53
C LEU A 192 7.04 50.33 3.45
N LEU A 193 7.23 51.17 2.43
CA LEU A 193 6.32 51.28 1.29
C LEU A 193 6.21 49.96 0.53
N SER A 194 7.33 49.28 0.33
CA SER A 194 7.35 47.95 -0.31
C SER A 194 6.64 46.89 0.54
N LEU A 195 6.70 46.97 1.87
CA LEU A 195 6.02 46.05 2.78
C LEU A 195 4.50 46.14 2.66
N VAL A 196 3.94 47.31 2.31
CA VAL A 196 2.50 47.45 2.04
C VAL A 196 2.07 46.59 0.87
N THR A 197 2.86 46.48 -0.19
CA THR A 197 2.55 45.63 -1.34
C THR A 197 2.63 44.15 -0.99
N VAL A 198 3.57 43.77 -0.11
CA VAL A 198 3.65 42.38 0.43
C VAL A 198 2.40 42.06 1.27
N LEU A 199 1.97 42.99 2.13
CA LEU A 199 0.77 42.83 2.95
C LEU A 199 -0.49 42.65 2.08
N LEU A 200 -0.61 43.45 1.01
CA LEU A 200 -1.71 43.33 0.03
C LEU A 200 -1.66 41.96 -0.67
N THR A 201 -0.47 41.47 -1.04
CA THR A 201 -0.28 40.16 -1.65
C THR A 201 -0.72 39.02 -0.71
N VAL A 202 -0.32 39.06 0.56
CA VAL A 202 -0.70 38.09 1.58
C VAL A 202 -2.21 38.12 1.81
N LEU A 203 -2.82 39.30 1.92
CA LEU A 203 -4.25 39.48 2.10
C LEU A 203 -5.04 38.92 0.90
N ALA A 204 -4.65 39.26 -0.31
CA ALA A 204 -5.27 38.76 -1.55
C ALA A 204 -5.15 37.24 -1.64
N THR A 205 -3.97 36.67 -1.35
CA THR A 205 -3.73 35.23 -1.31
C THR A 205 -4.66 34.55 -0.31
N LYS A 206 -4.79 35.09 0.91
CA LYS A 206 -5.65 34.54 1.96
C LYS A 206 -7.13 34.56 1.57
N LEU A 207 -7.59 35.63 0.96
CA LEU A 207 -9.01 35.78 0.53
C LEU A 207 -9.36 34.84 -0.64
N LEU A 208 -8.46 34.71 -1.62
CA LEU A 208 -8.73 33.90 -2.81
C LEU A 208 -8.49 32.41 -2.56
N SER A 209 -7.47 32.04 -1.80
CA SER A 209 -7.11 30.63 -1.56
C SER A 209 -8.25 29.81 -0.94
N GLY A 210 -9.08 30.43 -0.09
CA GLY A 210 -10.28 29.80 0.47
C GLY A 210 -11.30 29.37 -0.61
N LYS A 211 -11.53 30.24 -1.60
CA LYS A 211 -12.45 29.95 -2.73
C LYS A 211 -11.85 28.89 -3.65
N VAL A 212 -10.58 29.02 -4.03
CA VAL A 212 -9.87 28.01 -4.84
C VAL A 212 -9.95 26.63 -4.19
N ARG A 213 -9.66 26.52 -2.89
CA ARG A 213 -9.72 25.26 -2.13
C ARG A 213 -11.13 24.64 -2.17
N LYS A 214 -12.18 25.45 -2.00
CA LYS A 214 -13.58 24.96 -2.05
C LYS A 214 -13.91 24.34 -3.41
N PHE A 215 -13.57 25.02 -4.50
CA PHE A 215 -13.85 24.53 -5.85
C PHE A 215 -12.97 23.35 -6.26
N SER A 216 -11.69 23.36 -5.87
CA SER A 216 -10.79 22.22 -6.09
C SER A 216 -11.27 20.96 -5.37
N ARG A 217 -11.74 21.07 -4.13
CA ARG A 217 -12.35 19.91 -3.41
C ARG A 217 -13.56 19.36 -4.15
N ARG A 218 -14.43 20.24 -4.66
CA ARG A 218 -15.60 19.81 -5.44
C ARG A 218 -15.19 19.10 -6.74
N ARG A 219 -14.21 19.65 -7.46
CA ARG A 219 -13.63 19.02 -8.66
C ARG A 219 -13.05 17.65 -8.34
N GLN A 220 -12.29 17.53 -7.25
CA GLN A 220 -11.69 16.26 -6.83
C GLN A 220 -12.74 15.20 -6.47
N ALA A 221 -13.80 15.61 -5.76
CA ALA A 221 -14.90 14.70 -5.42
C ALA A 221 -15.62 14.17 -6.68
N LEU A 222 -15.87 15.04 -7.67
CA LEU A 222 -16.49 14.65 -8.94
C LEU A 222 -15.56 13.76 -9.79
N LEU A 223 -14.24 14.02 -9.76
CA LEU A 223 -13.25 13.15 -10.41
C LEU A 223 -13.23 11.77 -9.76
N GLY A 224 -13.32 11.71 -8.43
CA GLY A 224 -13.43 10.44 -7.70
C GLY A 224 -14.70 9.66 -8.06
N GLN A 225 -15.83 10.34 -8.20
CA GLN A 225 -17.07 9.70 -8.68
C GLN A 225 -16.94 9.18 -10.12
N LEU A 226 -16.35 9.97 -11.01
CA LEU A 226 -16.15 9.55 -12.40
C LEU A 226 -15.25 8.31 -12.49
N ASN A 227 -14.14 8.30 -11.75
CA ASN A 227 -13.24 7.15 -11.71
C ASN A 227 -13.93 5.91 -11.12
N GLY A 228 -14.73 6.07 -10.05
CA GLY A 228 -15.51 4.97 -9.49
C GLY A 228 -16.52 4.40 -10.49
N ASN A 229 -17.22 5.26 -11.25
CA ASN A 229 -18.13 4.81 -12.31
C ASN A 229 -17.39 4.04 -13.41
N VAL A 230 -16.17 4.48 -13.80
CA VAL A 230 -15.37 3.78 -14.81
C VAL A 230 -14.90 2.42 -14.29
N GLU A 231 -14.43 2.34 -13.05
CA GLU A 231 -14.00 1.08 -12.42
C GLU A 231 -15.15 0.08 -12.34
N GLU A 232 -16.33 0.52 -11.89
CA GLU A 232 -17.54 -0.30 -11.82
C GLU A 232 -17.94 -0.81 -13.21
N MET A 233 -17.90 0.06 -14.21
CA MET A 233 -18.20 -0.27 -15.61
C MET A 233 -17.25 -1.28 -16.21
N VAL A 234 -15.93 -1.10 -15.99
CA VAL A 234 -14.91 -2.01 -16.54
C VAL A 234 -15.04 -3.38 -15.87
N SER A 235 -15.23 -3.40 -14.54
CA SER A 235 -15.42 -4.64 -13.77
C SER A 235 -16.71 -5.35 -14.14
N GLY A 236 -17.80 -4.58 -14.33
CA GLY A 236 -19.12 -5.09 -14.71
C GLY A 236 -19.40 -5.16 -16.22
N TYR A 237 -18.38 -4.95 -17.09
CA TYR A 237 -18.59 -4.79 -18.54
C TYR A 237 -19.43 -5.90 -19.18
N ARG A 238 -19.15 -7.17 -18.85
CA ARG A 238 -19.92 -8.31 -19.37
C ARG A 238 -21.40 -8.23 -19.00
N THR A 239 -21.71 -7.80 -17.78
CA THR A 239 -23.08 -7.61 -17.31
C THR A 239 -23.78 -6.47 -18.05
N VAL A 240 -23.10 -5.33 -18.20
CA VAL A 240 -23.62 -4.18 -18.93
C VAL A 240 -23.98 -4.54 -20.38
N VAL A 241 -23.10 -5.30 -21.05
CA VAL A 241 -23.33 -5.76 -22.43
C VAL A 241 -24.47 -6.80 -22.49
N ALA A 242 -24.47 -7.77 -21.57
CA ALA A 242 -25.47 -8.83 -21.54
C ALA A 242 -26.91 -8.31 -21.35
N TYR A 243 -27.07 -7.19 -20.64
CA TYR A 243 -28.38 -6.57 -20.39
C TYR A 243 -28.66 -5.36 -21.29
N ASN A 244 -27.81 -5.06 -22.29
CA ASN A 244 -27.96 -3.91 -23.22
C ASN A 244 -28.05 -2.55 -22.50
N HIS A 245 -27.32 -2.37 -21.40
CA HIS A 245 -27.35 -1.14 -20.59
C HIS A 245 -26.29 -0.10 -20.99
N GLN A 246 -25.58 -0.28 -22.12
CA GLN A 246 -24.50 0.62 -22.56
C GLN A 246 -24.96 2.08 -22.69
N GLY A 247 -26.13 2.30 -23.27
CA GLY A 247 -26.67 3.66 -23.44
C GLY A 247 -26.94 4.37 -22.12
N ILE A 248 -27.56 3.68 -21.17
CA ILE A 248 -27.85 4.23 -19.82
C ILE A 248 -26.55 4.60 -19.10
N THR A 249 -25.57 3.73 -19.20
CA THR A 249 -24.28 3.91 -18.54
C THR A 249 -23.46 5.06 -19.13
N VAL A 250 -23.51 5.23 -20.46
CA VAL A 250 -22.89 6.39 -21.14
C VAL A 250 -23.58 7.69 -20.69
N ASP A 251 -24.90 7.70 -20.58
CA ASP A 251 -25.64 8.88 -20.12
C ASP A 251 -25.27 9.28 -18.67
N GLU A 252 -25.12 8.31 -17.76
CA GLU A 252 -24.68 8.56 -16.38
C GLU A 252 -23.24 9.09 -16.33
N PHE A 253 -22.34 8.48 -17.11
CA PHE A 253 -20.97 8.98 -17.26
C PHE A 253 -20.96 10.43 -17.76
N CYS A 254 -21.69 10.74 -18.82
CA CYS A 254 -21.77 12.08 -19.40
C CYS A 254 -22.31 13.12 -18.39
N LYS A 255 -23.32 12.80 -17.58
CA LYS A 255 -23.84 13.69 -16.52
C LYS A 255 -22.76 14.01 -15.47
N THR A 256 -21.99 13.00 -15.07
CA THR A 256 -20.89 13.18 -14.11
C THR A 256 -19.74 13.97 -14.74
N ALA A 257 -19.39 13.68 -15.99
CA ALA A 257 -18.35 14.39 -16.76
C ALA A 257 -18.73 15.87 -16.98
N ASP A 258 -19.99 16.18 -17.30
CA ASP A 258 -20.48 17.57 -17.42
C ASP A 258 -20.37 18.33 -16.09
N SER A 259 -20.71 17.67 -14.99
CA SER A 259 -20.58 18.24 -13.65
C SER A 259 -19.11 18.51 -13.29
N LEU A 260 -18.22 17.59 -13.63
CA LEU A 260 -16.78 17.72 -13.47
C LEU A 260 -16.23 18.86 -14.33
N THR A 261 -16.65 18.96 -15.60
CA THR A 261 -16.26 20.03 -16.53
C THR A 261 -16.66 21.40 -15.99
N LYS A 262 -17.92 21.57 -15.52
CA LYS A 262 -18.37 22.83 -14.91
C LYS A 262 -17.58 23.18 -13.65
N ALA A 263 -17.26 22.20 -12.81
CA ALA A 263 -16.41 22.41 -11.62
C ALA A 263 -14.97 22.76 -12.03
N GLY A 264 -14.43 22.11 -13.06
CA GLY A 264 -13.13 22.38 -13.64
C GLY A 264 -13.00 23.82 -14.14
N ILE A 265 -13.91 24.25 -15.01
CA ILE A 265 -13.94 25.63 -15.55
C ILE A 265 -13.94 26.67 -14.39
N ARG A 266 -14.75 26.46 -13.36
CA ARG A 266 -14.79 27.38 -12.20
C ARG A 266 -13.47 27.38 -11.43
N THR A 267 -12.87 26.21 -11.23
CA THR A 267 -11.60 26.10 -10.51
C THR A 267 -10.47 26.80 -11.27
N ASP A 268 -10.39 26.56 -12.59
CA ASP A 268 -9.32 27.08 -13.44
C ASP A 268 -9.50 28.60 -13.69
N ALA A 269 -10.76 29.07 -13.83
CA ALA A 269 -11.05 30.49 -13.94
C ALA A 269 -10.62 31.26 -12.67
N ILE A 270 -10.97 30.75 -11.48
CA ILE A 270 -10.59 31.40 -10.21
C ILE A 270 -9.07 31.31 -10.00
N GLY A 271 -8.44 30.19 -10.37
CA GLY A 271 -6.99 30.04 -10.34
C GLY A 271 -6.27 31.04 -11.25
N GLY A 272 -6.76 31.22 -12.48
CA GLY A 272 -6.23 32.18 -13.44
C GLY A 272 -6.38 33.63 -12.96
N VAL A 273 -7.56 33.98 -12.41
CA VAL A 273 -7.80 35.31 -11.82
C VAL A 273 -6.83 35.59 -10.67
N MET A 274 -6.50 34.58 -9.86
CA MET A 274 -5.51 34.73 -8.77
C MET A 274 -4.15 35.17 -9.30
N GLY A 275 -3.65 34.52 -10.37
CA GLY A 275 -2.38 34.91 -11.02
C GLY A 275 -2.39 36.36 -11.52
N SER A 276 -3.48 36.75 -12.18
CA SER A 276 -3.66 38.11 -12.71
C SER A 276 -3.71 39.17 -11.62
N ILE A 277 -4.39 38.89 -10.49
CA ILE A 277 -4.43 39.81 -9.33
C ILE A 277 -3.04 39.96 -8.71
N MET A 278 -2.28 38.86 -8.57
CA MET A 278 -0.92 38.93 -8.04
C MET A 278 0.00 39.78 -8.93
N ASN A 279 -0.11 39.64 -10.26
CA ASN A 279 0.64 40.47 -11.21
C ASN A 279 0.20 41.93 -11.12
N CYS A 280 -1.08 42.23 -10.97
CA CYS A 280 -1.58 43.60 -10.80
C CYS A 280 -1.03 44.23 -9.53
N ILE A 281 -1.04 43.54 -8.39
CA ILE A 281 -0.45 44.02 -7.13
C ILE A 281 1.05 44.25 -7.30
N GLY A 282 1.76 43.35 -7.97
CA GLY A 282 3.20 43.49 -8.27
C GLY A 282 3.49 44.70 -9.13
N ASN A 283 2.66 45.01 -10.15
CA ASN A 283 2.80 46.17 -10.99
C ASN A 283 2.48 47.49 -10.24
N ILE A 284 1.46 47.49 -9.37
CA ILE A 284 1.20 48.62 -8.47
C ILE A 284 2.39 48.85 -7.57
N GLY A 285 2.97 47.79 -7.00
CA GLY A 285 4.20 47.89 -6.20
C GLY A 285 5.37 48.50 -6.97
N PHE A 286 5.55 48.07 -8.23
CA PHE A 286 6.55 48.66 -9.13
C PHE A 286 6.33 50.17 -9.31
N VAL A 287 5.10 50.61 -9.61
CA VAL A 287 4.77 52.05 -9.77
C VAL A 287 5.05 52.84 -8.50
N VAL A 288 4.66 52.31 -7.34
CA VAL A 288 4.91 52.95 -6.04
C VAL A 288 6.41 53.09 -5.77
N ILE A 289 7.19 52.01 -5.97
CA ILE A 289 8.64 52.04 -5.77
C ILE A 289 9.31 53.01 -6.75
N ALA A 290 8.90 53.04 -8.02
CA ALA A 290 9.45 53.95 -9.01
C ALA A 290 9.15 55.42 -8.70
N ALA A 291 7.90 55.73 -8.32
CA ALA A 291 7.48 57.10 -8.01
C ALA A 291 8.17 57.65 -6.74
N PHE A 292 8.07 56.92 -5.62
CA PHE A 292 8.69 57.37 -4.36
C PHE A 292 10.22 57.22 -4.39
N GLY A 293 10.73 56.17 -5.04
CA GLY A 293 12.18 56.00 -5.25
C GLY A 293 12.76 57.14 -6.10
N GLY A 294 12.06 57.54 -7.17
CA GLY A 294 12.44 58.68 -7.98
C GLY A 294 12.44 60.00 -7.18
N PHE A 295 11.42 60.20 -6.34
CA PHE A 295 11.38 61.36 -5.44
C PHE A 295 12.55 61.39 -4.43
N PHE A 296 12.85 60.23 -3.80
CA PHE A 296 13.98 60.11 -2.86
C PHE A 296 15.34 60.24 -3.57
N SER A 297 15.46 59.76 -4.81
CA SER A 297 16.68 59.94 -5.61
C SER A 297 16.89 61.40 -6.01
N ALA A 298 15.84 62.11 -6.45
CA ALA A 298 15.89 63.53 -6.75
C ALA A 298 16.22 64.39 -5.51
N SER A 299 15.86 63.91 -4.32
CA SER A 299 16.22 64.54 -3.05
C SER A 299 17.62 64.17 -2.54
N GLY A 300 18.39 63.37 -3.27
CA GLY A 300 19.74 62.93 -2.91
C GLY A 300 19.81 61.90 -1.78
N LEU A 301 18.68 61.30 -1.39
CA LEU A 301 18.63 60.29 -0.31
C LEU A 301 19.10 58.91 -0.74
N ILE A 302 18.86 58.51 -2.01
CA ILE A 302 19.25 57.23 -2.59
C ILE A 302 19.74 57.41 -4.02
N SER A 303 20.56 56.46 -4.51
CA SER A 303 20.98 56.41 -5.92
C SER A 303 19.91 55.83 -6.84
N VAL A 304 20.02 56.05 -8.15
CA VAL A 304 19.14 55.49 -9.16
C VAL A 304 19.24 53.97 -9.16
N GLY A 305 20.41 53.39 -8.93
CA GLY A 305 20.61 51.95 -8.84
C GLY A 305 19.85 51.33 -7.69
N VAL A 306 19.70 52.00 -6.55
CA VAL A 306 18.91 51.52 -5.41
C VAL A 306 17.45 51.29 -5.83
N ILE A 307 16.87 52.17 -6.64
CA ILE A 307 15.50 51.99 -7.18
C ILE A 307 15.41 50.66 -7.96
N SER A 308 16.39 50.40 -8.82
CA SER A 308 16.48 49.14 -9.59
C SER A 308 16.53 47.92 -8.67
N ALA A 309 17.37 47.95 -7.62
CA ALA A 309 17.43 46.86 -6.64
C ALA A 309 16.10 46.62 -5.92
N PHE A 310 15.42 47.69 -5.48
CA PHE A 310 14.13 47.59 -4.79
C PHE A 310 13.04 46.97 -5.65
N ILE A 311 13.02 47.27 -6.95
CA ILE A 311 12.09 46.64 -7.90
C ILE A 311 12.31 45.13 -7.95
N VAL A 312 13.57 44.67 -7.99
CA VAL A 312 13.90 43.23 -7.99
C VAL A 312 13.55 42.59 -6.64
N TYR A 313 13.92 43.25 -5.53
CA TYR A 313 13.59 42.73 -4.21
C TYR A 313 12.09 42.62 -3.96
N ALA A 314 11.28 43.57 -4.39
CA ALA A 314 9.83 43.50 -4.27
C ALA A 314 9.23 42.31 -5.01
N LYS A 315 9.79 41.93 -6.16
CA LYS A 315 9.38 40.70 -6.90
C LYS A 315 9.83 39.42 -6.22
N GLN A 316 10.99 39.44 -5.53
CA GLN A 316 11.52 38.27 -4.83
C GLN A 316 10.66 37.81 -3.66
N PHE A 317 9.80 38.65 -3.08
CA PHE A 317 8.89 38.25 -2.01
C PHE A 317 7.74 37.34 -2.43
N SER A 318 7.20 37.53 -3.63
CA SER A 318 5.97 36.85 -4.07
C SER A 318 6.19 35.35 -4.24
N ARG A 319 7.36 34.92 -4.66
CA ARG A 319 7.68 33.52 -4.92
C ARG A 319 7.75 32.68 -3.64
N PRO A 320 8.56 33.02 -2.62
CA PRO A 320 8.62 32.24 -1.37
C PRO A 320 7.27 32.14 -0.65
N ILE A 321 6.47 33.21 -0.66
CA ILE A 321 5.14 33.22 -0.01
C ILE A 321 4.22 32.18 -0.67
N ASN A 322 4.21 32.13 -2.00
CA ASN A 322 3.40 31.14 -2.73
C ASN A 322 3.92 29.71 -2.52
N GLU A 323 5.25 29.52 -2.52
CA GLU A 323 5.87 28.21 -2.27
C GLU A 323 5.54 27.70 -0.86
N ILE A 324 5.63 28.52 0.18
CA ILE A 324 5.26 28.14 1.55
C ILE A 324 3.81 27.69 1.65
N ALA A 325 2.89 28.40 0.96
CA ALA A 325 1.48 28.01 0.95
C ALA A 325 1.21 26.65 0.29
N GLN A 326 1.95 26.33 -0.76
CA GLN A 326 1.86 25.02 -1.44
C GLN A 326 2.47 23.89 -0.61
N ILE A 327 3.65 24.14 -0.02
CA ILE A 327 4.38 23.19 0.82
C ILE A 327 3.54 22.74 2.02
N TYR A 328 2.76 23.64 2.61
CA TYR A 328 1.89 23.30 3.74
C TYR A 328 0.91 22.16 3.40
N GLY A 329 0.30 22.19 2.22
CA GLY A 329 -0.60 21.12 1.76
C GLY A 329 0.12 19.79 1.51
N GLN A 330 1.29 19.85 0.87
CA GLN A 330 2.13 18.68 0.61
C GLN A 330 2.63 18.04 1.90
N LEU A 331 3.04 18.87 2.86
CA LEU A 331 3.50 18.40 4.17
C LEU A 331 2.40 17.66 4.94
N GLN A 332 1.16 18.14 4.92
CA GLN A 332 0.03 17.43 5.54
C GLN A 332 -0.19 16.05 4.93
N THR A 333 -0.13 15.94 3.60
CA THR A 333 -0.28 14.66 2.90
C THR A 333 0.87 13.71 3.24
N ALA A 334 2.11 14.21 3.27
CA ALA A 334 3.28 13.40 3.62
C ALA A 334 3.25 12.92 5.07
N ILE A 335 2.80 13.75 6.02
CA ILE A 335 2.67 13.37 7.43
C ILE A 335 1.59 12.29 7.58
N ALA A 336 0.43 12.44 6.94
CA ALA A 336 -0.61 11.41 6.98
C ALA A 336 -0.13 10.07 6.36
N GLY A 337 0.60 10.12 5.24
CA GLY A 337 1.25 8.94 4.66
C GLY A 337 2.28 8.31 5.59
N ALA A 338 3.08 9.14 6.26
CA ALA A 338 4.07 8.66 7.22
C ALA A 338 3.43 7.99 8.45
N GLU A 339 2.33 8.53 8.98
CA GLU A 339 1.58 7.88 10.06
C GLU A 339 1.12 6.48 9.66
N ARG A 340 0.60 6.31 8.43
CA ARG A 340 0.20 4.99 7.93
C ARG A 340 1.37 4.02 7.77
N VAL A 341 2.51 4.49 7.27
CA VAL A 341 3.73 3.69 7.17
C VAL A 341 4.26 3.30 8.55
N PHE A 342 4.32 4.26 9.47
CA PHE A 342 4.78 4.00 10.83
C PHE A 342 3.83 3.11 11.62
N ALA A 343 2.54 3.14 11.37
CA ALA A 343 1.59 2.21 11.96
C ALA A 343 1.92 0.75 11.63
N ILE A 344 2.35 0.46 10.38
CA ILE A 344 2.84 -0.88 10.04
C ILE A 344 4.15 -1.20 10.75
N LEU A 345 5.10 -0.26 10.78
CA LEU A 345 6.39 -0.47 11.42
C LEU A 345 6.31 -0.69 12.94
N ASP A 346 5.28 -0.13 13.58
CA ASP A 346 5.04 -0.22 15.03
C ASP A 346 4.18 -1.43 15.42
N GLU A 347 3.57 -2.13 14.44
CA GLU A 347 2.79 -3.33 14.69
C GLU A 347 3.67 -4.42 15.33
N ALA A 348 3.08 -5.27 16.15
CA ALA A 348 3.81 -6.36 16.76
C ALA A 348 4.26 -7.38 15.72
N ASP A 349 5.50 -7.85 15.81
CA ASP A 349 5.98 -8.94 14.97
C ASP A 349 5.30 -10.27 15.36
N GLU A 350 5.21 -11.18 14.39
CA GLU A 350 4.86 -12.55 14.69
C GLU A 350 5.90 -13.15 15.66
N GLU A 351 5.44 -13.76 16.77
CA GLU A 351 6.32 -14.33 17.77
C GLU A 351 7.20 -15.43 17.17
N LYS A 352 8.51 -15.22 17.18
CA LYS A 352 9.50 -16.15 16.60
C LYS A 352 10.10 -17.10 17.63
N ARG A 353 9.91 -16.83 18.94
CA ARG A 353 10.47 -17.61 20.03
C ARG A 353 9.60 -18.83 20.35
N GLY A 354 10.22 -19.89 20.83
CA GLY A 354 9.57 -21.12 21.22
C GLY A 354 10.52 -22.30 21.18
N GLU A 355 10.06 -23.44 21.63
CA GLU A 355 10.80 -24.71 21.59
C GLU A 355 10.77 -25.32 20.17
N GLU A 356 11.70 -26.22 19.88
CA GLU A 356 11.61 -27.02 18.67
C GLU A 356 10.52 -28.08 18.80
N LEU A 357 9.76 -28.32 17.72
CA LEU A 357 8.76 -29.37 17.69
C LEU A 357 9.41 -30.74 17.52
N HIS A 358 9.19 -31.63 18.46
CA HIS A 358 9.63 -33.03 18.37
C HIS A 358 8.54 -33.90 17.74
N ALA A 359 8.38 -33.82 16.41
CA ALA A 359 7.30 -34.52 15.73
C ALA A 359 7.58 -36.02 15.50
N GLY A 360 8.85 -36.46 15.52
CA GLY A 360 9.23 -37.84 15.18
C GLY A 360 8.89 -38.18 13.72
N GLU A 361 8.84 -39.49 13.39
CA GLU A 361 8.46 -39.92 12.03
C GLU A 361 6.96 -39.77 11.77
N ARG A 362 6.12 -39.87 12.79
CA ARG A 362 4.66 -39.73 12.72
C ARG A 362 4.16 -38.90 13.89
N ALA A 363 3.38 -37.88 13.62
CA ALA A 363 2.88 -36.96 14.65
C ALA A 363 1.37 -37.17 14.89
N ALA A 364 0.97 -37.27 16.15
CA ALA A 364 -0.45 -37.21 16.55
C ALA A 364 -0.85 -35.77 16.84
N ILE A 365 -2.09 -35.39 16.52
CA ILE A 365 -2.63 -34.06 16.79
C ILE A 365 -3.79 -34.17 17.76
N THR A 366 -3.83 -33.33 18.78
CA THR A 366 -4.94 -33.29 19.74
C THR A 366 -5.43 -31.85 19.89
N PHE A 367 -6.71 -31.64 19.65
CA PHE A 367 -7.44 -30.42 19.93
C PHE A 367 -8.27 -30.66 21.21
N SER A 368 -8.16 -29.78 22.20
CA SER A 368 -8.84 -29.91 23.49
C SER A 368 -9.61 -28.62 23.80
N GLY A 369 -10.94 -28.65 23.65
CA GLY A 369 -11.83 -27.54 23.96
C GLY A 369 -11.50 -26.23 23.25
N VAL A 370 -11.04 -26.30 21.99
CA VAL A 370 -10.57 -25.14 21.22
C VAL A 370 -11.71 -24.19 20.93
N ARG A 371 -11.49 -22.90 21.19
CA ARG A 371 -12.41 -21.80 20.91
C ARG A 371 -11.70 -20.71 20.14
N PHE A 372 -12.42 -20.10 19.18
CA PHE A 372 -11.83 -19.04 18.37
C PHE A 372 -12.90 -18.16 17.70
N ALA A 373 -12.63 -16.86 17.64
CA ALA A 373 -13.39 -15.88 16.88
C ALA A 373 -12.44 -14.96 16.09
N TYR A 374 -12.74 -14.68 14.83
CA TYR A 374 -12.02 -13.61 14.08
C TYR A 374 -12.41 -12.22 14.58
N GLU A 375 -13.67 -12.06 14.98
CA GLU A 375 -14.23 -10.88 15.64
C GLU A 375 -14.78 -11.32 17.01
N PRO A 376 -14.46 -10.65 18.12
CA PRO A 376 -14.85 -11.10 19.47
C PRO A 376 -16.34 -11.37 19.64
N GLU A 377 -17.20 -10.68 18.87
CA GLU A 377 -18.65 -10.80 18.95
C GLU A 377 -19.22 -11.97 18.12
N ARG A 378 -18.38 -12.65 17.32
CA ARG A 378 -18.81 -13.71 16.38
C ARG A 378 -17.94 -14.95 16.51
N PRO A 379 -18.21 -15.84 17.47
CA PRO A 379 -17.47 -17.08 17.61
C PRO A 379 -17.62 -17.94 16.34
N VAL A 380 -16.50 -18.46 15.85
CA VAL A 380 -16.45 -19.36 14.68
C VAL A 380 -16.21 -20.80 15.12
N ILE A 381 -15.42 -20.99 16.16
CA ILE A 381 -15.19 -22.27 16.84
C ILE A 381 -15.60 -22.09 18.30
N GLU A 382 -16.55 -22.88 18.78
CA GLU A 382 -17.09 -22.74 20.14
C GLU A 382 -16.56 -23.79 21.12
N ASP A 383 -16.42 -25.04 20.68
CA ASP A 383 -15.87 -26.15 21.46
C ASP A 383 -15.46 -27.25 20.50
N PHE A 384 -14.19 -27.27 20.11
CA PHE A 384 -13.67 -28.26 19.18
C PHE A 384 -12.66 -29.16 19.89
N SER A 385 -13.02 -30.45 20.02
CA SER A 385 -12.19 -31.47 20.66
C SER A 385 -12.06 -32.67 19.74
N LEU A 386 -10.83 -32.92 19.24
CA LEU A 386 -10.53 -33.99 18.28
C LEU A 386 -9.13 -34.51 18.53
N THR A 387 -8.98 -35.85 18.50
CA THR A 387 -7.68 -36.51 18.42
C THR A 387 -7.50 -37.15 17.05
N VAL A 388 -6.43 -36.75 16.35
CA VAL A 388 -5.98 -37.38 15.10
C VAL A 388 -4.80 -38.27 15.42
N PRO A 389 -4.97 -39.63 15.36
CA PRO A 389 -3.87 -40.52 15.66
C PRO A 389 -2.75 -40.42 14.63
N ALA A 390 -1.54 -40.75 15.04
CA ALA A 390 -0.36 -40.69 14.16
C ALA A 390 -0.53 -41.57 12.93
N GLY A 391 -0.23 -41.04 11.75
CA GLY A 391 -0.34 -41.73 10.47
C GLY A 391 -1.76 -41.96 9.97
N LYS A 392 -2.78 -41.37 10.59
CA LYS A 392 -4.17 -41.46 10.19
C LYS A 392 -4.64 -40.28 9.36
N LYS A 393 -5.60 -40.57 8.47
CA LYS A 393 -6.24 -39.59 7.60
C LYS A 393 -7.61 -39.23 8.15
N VAL A 394 -7.81 -37.94 8.48
CA VAL A 394 -9.08 -37.41 8.96
C VAL A 394 -9.69 -36.47 7.92
N ALA A 395 -10.94 -36.72 7.54
CA ALA A 395 -11.71 -35.80 6.70
C ALA A 395 -12.58 -34.87 7.56
N LEU A 396 -12.44 -33.57 7.37
CA LEU A 396 -13.36 -32.56 7.92
C LEU A 396 -14.44 -32.28 6.87
N VAL A 397 -15.70 -32.50 7.22
CA VAL A 397 -16.87 -32.33 6.35
C VAL A 397 -17.88 -31.42 7.01
N GLY A 398 -18.60 -30.64 6.25
CA GLY A 398 -19.63 -29.72 6.75
C GLY A 398 -19.97 -28.62 5.76
N ALA A 399 -21.03 -27.88 6.01
CA ALA A 399 -21.43 -26.76 5.17
C ALA A 399 -20.35 -25.64 5.10
N THR A 400 -20.42 -24.78 4.08
CA THR A 400 -19.58 -23.58 4.02
C THR A 400 -19.84 -22.72 5.26
N GLY A 401 -18.76 -22.22 5.88
CA GLY A 401 -18.86 -21.44 7.11
C GLY A 401 -18.93 -22.29 8.40
N SER A 402 -18.84 -23.62 8.35
CA SER A 402 -18.86 -24.47 9.56
C SER A 402 -17.55 -24.43 10.39
N GLY A 403 -16.50 -23.70 9.94
CA GLY A 403 -15.24 -23.55 10.68
C GLY A 403 -14.10 -24.48 10.24
N LYS A 404 -14.23 -25.26 9.16
CA LYS A 404 -13.19 -26.22 8.70
C LYS A 404 -11.84 -25.56 8.41
N THR A 405 -11.83 -24.52 7.59
CA THR A 405 -10.61 -23.77 7.25
C THR A 405 -10.03 -23.06 8.48
N THR A 406 -10.87 -22.64 9.42
CA THR A 406 -10.43 -22.04 10.68
C THR A 406 -9.63 -23.02 11.54
N ILE A 407 -10.03 -24.30 11.62
CA ILE A 407 -9.25 -25.34 12.32
C ILE A 407 -7.86 -25.51 11.70
N VAL A 408 -7.76 -25.43 10.38
CA VAL A 408 -6.47 -25.49 9.67
C VAL A 408 -5.62 -24.26 9.98
N ASN A 409 -6.20 -23.06 9.95
CA ASN A 409 -5.51 -21.82 10.29
C ASN A 409 -4.97 -21.83 11.72
N LEU A 410 -5.72 -22.40 12.67
CA LEU A 410 -5.28 -22.58 14.05
C LEU A 410 -4.16 -23.61 14.17
N LEU A 411 -4.22 -24.73 13.44
CA LEU A 411 -3.15 -25.73 13.44
C LEU A 411 -1.83 -25.17 12.87
N MET A 412 -1.92 -24.37 11.79
CA MET A 412 -0.75 -23.66 11.20
C MET A 412 -0.26 -22.48 12.05
N ARG A 413 -0.99 -22.18 13.12
CA ARG A 413 -0.76 -21.03 14.00
C ARG A 413 -0.67 -19.73 13.19
N PHE A 414 -1.55 -19.57 12.17
CA PHE A 414 -1.80 -18.29 11.51
C PHE A 414 -2.58 -17.36 12.45
N TYR A 415 -3.37 -17.98 13.33
CA TYR A 415 -4.09 -17.35 14.43
C TYR A 415 -3.87 -18.19 15.70
N ASP A 416 -3.81 -17.56 16.85
CA ASP A 416 -3.79 -18.25 18.15
C ASP A 416 -5.24 -18.47 18.63
N ALA A 417 -5.53 -19.63 19.22
CA ALA A 417 -6.86 -19.92 19.75
C ALA A 417 -7.18 -19.03 20.97
N ASP A 418 -8.42 -18.56 21.09
CA ASP A 418 -8.87 -17.76 22.26
C ASP A 418 -9.00 -18.61 23.52
N GLY A 419 -9.22 -19.92 23.38
CA GLY A 419 -9.31 -20.85 24.48
C GLY A 419 -9.10 -22.29 24.04
N GLY A 420 -8.84 -23.17 25.01
CA GLY A 420 -8.43 -24.54 24.75
C GLY A 420 -6.98 -24.65 24.30
N GLU A 421 -6.57 -25.84 23.91
CA GLU A 421 -5.19 -26.15 23.56
C GLU A 421 -5.11 -27.05 22.33
N ILE A 422 -4.04 -26.89 21.55
CA ILE A 422 -3.71 -27.74 20.40
C ILE A 422 -2.33 -28.33 20.67
N HIS A 423 -2.24 -29.66 20.64
CA HIS A 423 -1.00 -30.38 20.88
C HIS A 423 -0.58 -31.22 19.67
N ILE A 424 0.71 -31.26 19.40
CA ILE A 424 1.34 -32.19 18.46
C ILE A 424 2.30 -33.07 19.26
N ASN A 425 2.07 -34.37 19.30
CA ASN A 425 2.81 -35.33 20.13
C ASN A 425 2.92 -34.94 21.62
N GLY A 426 1.88 -34.30 22.16
CA GLY A 426 1.85 -33.84 23.54
C GLY A 426 2.50 -32.47 23.80
N GLN A 427 3.20 -31.87 22.83
CA GLN A 427 3.69 -30.49 22.94
C GLN A 427 2.59 -29.50 22.53
N ASN A 428 2.34 -28.49 23.34
CA ASN A 428 1.41 -27.42 22.99
C ASN A 428 2.01 -26.55 21.90
N ILE A 429 1.29 -26.34 20.79
CA ILE A 429 1.80 -25.54 19.66
C ILE A 429 2.06 -24.08 20.04
N ARG A 430 1.48 -23.57 21.13
CA ARG A 430 1.76 -22.22 21.64
C ARG A 430 3.21 -22.06 22.13
N ASP A 431 3.77 -23.12 22.69
CA ASP A 431 5.13 -23.11 23.25
C ASP A 431 6.19 -23.40 22.19
N VAL A 432 5.76 -23.88 21.01
CA VAL A 432 6.62 -24.22 19.87
C VAL A 432 6.92 -23.00 19.02
N ALA A 433 8.16 -22.85 18.55
CA ALA A 433 8.54 -21.84 17.57
C ALA A 433 7.75 -22.06 16.27
N ARG A 434 7.10 -21.01 15.75
CA ARG A 434 6.28 -21.10 14.53
C ARG A 434 7.05 -21.62 13.30
N SER A 435 8.33 -21.25 13.19
CA SER A 435 9.20 -21.78 12.12
C SER A 435 9.37 -23.30 12.22
N SER A 436 9.57 -23.83 13.43
CA SER A 436 9.67 -25.27 13.66
C SER A 436 8.34 -25.96 13.40
N LEU A 437 7.22 -25.42 13.89
CA LEU A 437 5.88 -25.95 13.60
C LEU A 437 5.64 -26.06 12.09
N ARG A 438 5.90 -24.99 11.33
CA ARG A 438 5.66 -24.92 9.88
C ARG A 438 6.64 -25.74 9.04
N GLN A 439 7.77 -26.19 9.60
CA GLN A 439 8.63 -27.19 8.96
C GLN A 439 8.05 -28.59 9.01
N HIS A 440 7.26 -28.92 10.05
CA HIS A 440 6.68 -30.24 10.26
C HIS A 440 5.23 -30.35 9.73
N VAL A 441 4.58 -29.22 9.46
CA VAL A 441 3.20 -29.16 8.95
C VAL A 441 3.20 -28.44 7.60
N SER A 442 2.74 -29.10 6.55
CA SER A 442 2.53 -28.46 5.24
C SER A 442 1.07 -28.39 4.87
N ILE A 443 0.70 -27.31 4.19
CA ILE A 443 -0.64 -27.09 3.68
C ILE A 443 -0.63 -27.02 2.15
N VAL A 444 -1.59 -27.70 1.52
CA VAL A 444 -1.93 -27.53 0.11
C VAL A 444 -3.27 -26.82 0.05
N LEU A 445 -3.21 -25.53 -0.33
CA LEU A 445 -4.39 -24.64 -0.39
C LEU A 445 -5.21 -24.91 -1.66
N GLN A 446 -6.50 -24.60 -1.58
CA GLN A 446 -7.44 -24.61 -2.71
C GLN A 446 -6.94 -23.69 -3.84
N ASP A 447 -6.67 -22.44 -3.52
CA ASP A 447 -6.13 -21.45 -4.45
C ASP A 447 -4.60 -21.44 -4.35
N THR A 448 -3.98 -22.29 -5.16
CA THR A 448 -2.52 -22.41 -5.19
C THR A 448 -1.87 -21.18 -5.77
N VAL A 449 -1.04 -20.50 -4.98
CA VAL A 449 -0.21 -19.39 -5.43
C VAL A 449 1.11 -19.90 -6.00
N LEU A 450 1.41 -19.47 -7.25
CA LEU A 450 2.70 -19.66 -7.90
C LEU A 450 3.35 -18.29 -8.13
N PHE A 451 4.64 -18.22 -7.91
CA PHE A 451 5.40 -17.00 -8.10
C PHE A 451 5.87 -16.88 -9.55
N THR A 452 6.02 -15.64 -10.01
CA THR A 452 6.61 -15.32 -11.31
C THR A 452 8.10 -15.66 -11.30
N ASP A 453 8.40 -16.92 -11.57
CA ASP A 453 9.74 -17.49 -11.58
C ASP A 453 9.69 -18.85 -12.31
N THR A 454 10.82 -19.54 -12.46
CA THR A 454 10.87 -20.85 -13.08
C THR A 454 10.06 -21.89 -12.31
N VAL A 455 9.67 -22.96 -12.99
CA VAL A 455 9.05 -24.13 -12.34
C VAL A 455 9.96 -24.67 -11.24
N ARG A 456 11.28 -24.76 -11.50
CA ARG A 456 12.29 -25.20 -10.54
C ARG A 456 12.27 -24.35 -9.25
N SER A 457 12.32 -23.02 -9.39
CA SER A 457 12.23 -22.10 -8.25
C SER A 457 10.95 -22.26 -7.47
N ASN A 458 9.83 -22.38 -8.19
CA ASN A 458 8.53 -22.61 -7.57
C ASN A 458 8.47 -23.93 -6.78
N LEU A 459 9.09 -24.99 -7.26
CA LEU A 459 9.20 -26.29 -6.54
C LEU A 459 10.08 -26.17 -5.30
N LYS A 460 11.20 -25.47 -5.38
CA LYS A 460 12.13 -25.23 -4.25
C LYS A 460 11.54 -24.46 -3.09
N TYR A 461 10.36 -23.84 -3.25
CA TYR A 461 9.62 -23.27 -2.11
C TYR A 461 9.30 -24.30 -1.03
N GLY A 462 9.15 -25.59 -1.36
CA GLY A 462 8.98 -26.65 -0.38
C GLY A 462 10.23 -26.87 0.48
N ASN A 463 11.42 -26.81 -0.14
CA ASN A 463 12.72 -26.87 0.54
C ASN A 463 13.79 -26.24 -0.37
N ALA A 464 14.33 -25.10 0.06
CA ALA A 464 15.32 -24.34 -0.71
C ALA A 464 16.63 -25.13 -0.96
N SER A 465 16.98 -26.07 -0.09
CA SER A 465 18.19 -26.90 -0.20
C SER A 465 17.98 -28.20 -1.01
N ALA A 466 16.76 -28.42 -1.57
CA ALA A 466 16.48 -29.61 -2.37
C ALA A 466 17.39 -29.67 -3.60
N ASP A 467 18.02 -30.82 -3.79
CA ASP A 467 18.80 -31.15 -4.99
C ASP A 467 17.89 -31.59 -6.16
N ASP A 468 18.47 -31.74 -7.31
CA ASP A 468 17.72 -32.10 -8.52
C ASP A 468 17.15 -33.53 -8.45
N GLU A 469 17.76 -34.44 -7.71
CA GLU A 469 17.26 -35.80 -7.51
C GLU A 469 15.97 -35.79 -6.68
N ARG A 470 15.96 -35.02 -5.58
CA ARG A 470 14.76 -34.84 -4.74
C ARG A 470 13.63 -34.14 -5.50
N ILE A 471 13.96 -33.14 -6.31
CA ILE A 471 12.97 -32.47 -7.19
C ILE A 471 12.39 -33.46 -8.19
N ALA A 472 13.22 -34.24 -8.88
CA ALA A 472 12.76 -35.23 -9.86
C ALA A 472 11.86 -36.31 -9.22
N ALA A 473 12.25 -36.82 -8.05
CA ALA A 473 11.44 -37.80 -7.31
C ALA A 473 10.08 -37.21 -6.90
N ALA A 474 10.04 -35.97 -6.41
CA ALA A 474 8.80 -35.29 -6.04
C ALA A 474 7.88 -35.05 -7.25
N VAL A 475 8.46 -34.67 -8.40
CA VAL A 475 7.74 -34.49 -9.67
C VAL A 475 7.13 -35.79 -10.18
N GLU A 476 7.85 -36.88 -10.07
CA GLU A 476 7.33 -38.22 -10.42
C GLU A 476 6.18 -38.66 -9.48
N MET A 477 6.37 -38.49 -8.18
CA MET A 477 5.39 -38.83 -7.15
C MET A 477 4.11 -38.01 -7.26
N SER A 478 4.22 -36.77 -7.61
CA SER A 478 3.10 -35.82 -7.77
C SER A 478 2.42 -35.87 -9.14
N ARG A 479 2.86 -36.73 -10.04
CA ARG A 479 2.35 -36.81 -11.44
C ARG A 479 2.58 -35.48 -12.24
N CYS A 480 3.52 -34.66 -11.84
CA CYS A 480 3.86 -33.42 -12.54
C CYS A 480 4.74 -33.64 -13.77
N LYS A 481 5.35 -34.81 -13.95
CA LYS A 481 6.32 -35.04 -15.03
C LYS A 481 5.74 -34.76 -16.42
N GLU A 482 4.56 -35.31 -16.73
CA GLU A 482 3.90 -35.06 -18.01
C GLU A 482 3.66 -33.57 -18.27
N LEU A 483 3.30 -32.83 -17.23
CA LEU A 483 3.15 -31.37 -17.33
C LEU A 483 4.46 -30.70 -17.67
N ILE A 484 5.54 -31.00 -16.93
CA ILE A 484 6.84 -30.34 -17.10
C ILE A 484 7.44 -30.68 -18.46
N ASP A 485 7.29 -31.92 -18.93
CA ASP A 485 7.77 -32.37 -20.24
C ASP A 485 7.04 -31.67 -21.42
N LEU A 486 5.81 -31.20 -21.21
CA LEU A 486 5.05 -30.43 -22.19
C LEU A 486 5.41 -28.91 -22.20
N LEU A 487 6.09 -28.42 -21.18
CA LEU A 487 6.49 -27.02 -21.11
C LEU A 487 7.70 -26.72 -22.02
N PRO A 488 7.76 -25.55 -22.67
CA PRO A 488 8.77 -25.24 -23.70
C PRO A 488 10.22 -25.37 -23.21
N GLN A 489 10.49 -25.12 -21.92
CA GLN A 489 11.82 -25.16 -21.31
C GLN A 489 11.83 -26.10 -20.08
N GLY A 490 10.83 -26.99 -19.96
CA GLY A 490 10.74 -27.93 -18.84
C GLY A 490 10.79 -27.22 -17.47
N TYR A 491 11.72 -27.61 -16.61
CA TYR A 491 11.90 -27.01 -15.27
C TYR A 491 12.28 -25.53 -15.29
N ASP A 492 12.89 -25.04 -16.37
CA ASP A 492 13.35 -23.64 -16.48
C ASP A 492 12.28 -22.73 -17.15
N THR A 493 11.12 -23.28 -17.47
CA THR A 493 9.97 -22.50 -17.95
C THR A 493 9.54 -21.51 -16.88
N VAL A 494 9.49 -20.21 -17.24
CA VAL A 494 9.00 -19.14 -16.35
C VAL A 494 7.48 -19.16 -16.31
N LEU A 495 6.94 -19.26 -15.10
CA LEU A 495 5.52 -19.11 -14.84
C LEU A 495 5.16 -17.63 -14.76
N THR A 496 4.06 -17.24 -15.37
CA THR A 496 3.52 -15.87 -15.25
C THR A 496 2.86 -15.65 -13.89
N ALA A 497 2.46 -14.42 -13.60
CA ALA A 497 1.82 -14.07 -12.34
C ALA A 497 0.68 -15.05 -12.01
N SER A 498 0.71 -15.64 -10.82
CA SER A 498 -0.24 -16.67 -10.36
C SER A 498 -0.35 -17.91 -11.27
N GLY A 499 0.60 -18.16 -12.20
CA GLY A 499 0.61 -19.31 -13.10
C GLY A 499 -0.52 -19.29 -14.14
N GLU A 500 -0.89 -18.12 -14.67
CA GLU A 500 -1.96 -17.99 -15.67
C GLU A 500 -1.67 -18.74 -16.97
N ASN A 501 -0.40 -19.05 -17.25
CA ASN A 501 0.02 -19.82 -18.41
C ASN A 501 -0.12 -21.34 -18.24
N ILE A 502 -0.64 -21.82 -17.12
CA ILE A 502 -0.96 -23.23 -16.84
C ILE A 502 -2.36 -23.36 -16.24
N SER A 503 -2.99 -24.56 -16.41
CA SER A 503 -4.34 -24.78 -15.90
C SER A 503 -4.40 -24.85 -14.38
N GLN A 504 -5.60 -24.68 -13.80
CA GLN A 504 -5.80 -24.76 -12.35
C GLN A 504 -5.38 -26.12 -11.78
N GLY A 505 -5.70 -27.22 -12.48
CA GLY A 505 -5.27 -28.54 -12.05
C GLY A 505 -3.75 -28.72 -12.09
N GLN A 506 -3.09 -28.16 -13.10
CA GLN A 506 -1.63 -28.16 -13.20
C GLN A 506 -0.97 -27.36 -12.06
N ARG A 507 -1.54 -26.21 -11.68
CA ARG A 507 -1.09 -25.45 -10.50
C ARG A 507 -1.19 -26.29 -9.23
N GLN A 508 -2.28 -27.03 -9.06
CA GLN A 508 -2.49 -27.88 -7.89
C GLN A 508 -1.50 -29.06 -7.83
N LEU A 509 -1.17 -29.68 -8.97
CA LEU A 509 -0.12 -30.71 -9.03
C LEU A 509 1.25 -30.15 -8.61
N LEU A 510 1.60 -28.95 -9.04
CA LEU A 510 2.83 -28.29 -8.59
C LEU A 510 2.82 -27.98 -7.08
N ALA A 511 1.68 -27.60 -6.51
CA ALA A 511 1.56 -27.41 -5.06
C ALA A 511 1.75 -28.73 -4.28
N ILE A 512 1.22 -29.83 -4.81
CA ILE A 512 1.44 -31.17 -4.22
C ILE A 512 2.92 -31.54 -4.34
N ALA A 513 3.58 -31.23 -5.47
CA ALA A 513 5.02 -31.47 -5.64
C ALA A 513 5.85 -30.68 -4.62
N ARG A 514 5.49 -29.41 -4.33
CA ARG A 514 6.10 -28.64 -3.23
C ARG A 514 5.98 -29.35 -1.88
N ALA A 515 4.80 -29.91 -1.58
CA ALA A 515 4.58 -30.64 -0.34
C ALA A 515 5.41 -31.93 -0.28
N PHE A 516 5.63 -32.63 -1.41
CA PHE A 516 6.56 -33.77 -1.47
C PHE A 516 8.00 -33.35 -1.18
N ILE A 517 8.44 -32.20 -1.70
CA ILE A 517 9.80 -31.66 -1.48
C ILE A 517 9.98 -31.23 -0.02
N ALA A 518 8.94 -30.65 0.59
CA ALA A 518 8.95 -30.26 2.00
C ALA A 518 9.06 -31.48 2.93
N ASP A 519 8.44 -32.60 2.57
CA ASP A 519 8.43 -33.88 3.32
C ASP A 519 7.96 -33.74 4.77
N PRO A 520 6.78 -33.18 5.02
CA PRO A 520 6.28 -32.93 6.37
C PRO A 520 5.73 -34.19 7.03
N GLN A 521 5.65 -34.18 8.38
CA GLN A 521 5.00 -35.26 9.16
C GLN A 521 3.48 -35.12 9.19
N ILE A 522 2.99 -33.89 9.08
CA ILE A 522 1.57 -33.55 9.07
C ILE A 522 1.22 -32.84 7.76
N LEU A 523 0.18 -33.34 7.10
CA LEU A 523 -0.33 -32.76 5.88
C LEU A 523 -1.73 -32.21 6.06
N VAL A 524 -1.96 -31.03 5.55
CA VAL A 524 -3.28 -30.42 5.48
C VAL A 524 -3.64 -30.17 4.03
N PHE A 525 -4.82 -30.61 3.64
CA PHE A 525 -5.38 -30.35 2.31
C PHE A 525 -6.68 -29.56 2.42
N ASP A 526 -6.75 -28.44 1.71
CA ASP A 526 -8.01 -27.74 1.46
C ASP A 526 -8.48 -28.08 0.03
N GLU A 527 -9.42 -29.04 -0.07
CA GLU A 527 -9.85 -29.62 -1.32
C GLU A 527 -11.13 -28.94 -1.84
N ALA A 528 -11.02 -27.89 -2.61
CA ALA A 528 -12.12 -27.39 -3.41
C ALA A 528 -11.67 -27.24 -4.87
N THR A 529 -11.83 -28.26 -5.67
CA THR A 529 -11.56 -28.21 -7.12
C THR A 529 -12.88 -28.22 -7.88
N SER A 530 -13.42 -27.03 -8.15
CA SER A 530 -14.38 -26.81 -9.23
C SER A 530 -13.61 -26.47 -10.51
N ASN A 531 -13.94 -27.06 -11.65
CA ASN A 531 -13.40 -26.75 -13.00
C ASN A 531 -12.04 -27.37 -13.38
N VAL A 532 -11.76 -28.61 -12.95
CA VAL A 532 -10.62 -29.40 -13.45
C VAL A 532 -11.14 -30.52 -14.34
N ASP A 533 -10.46 -30.79 -15.45
CA ASP A 533 -10.80 -31.91 -16.32
C ASP A 533 -10.59 -33.24 -15.61
N THR A 534 -11.34 -34.28 -16.04
CA THR A 534 -11.38 -35.61 -15.37
C THR A 534 -10.02 -36.32 -15.34
N ARG A 535 -9.15 -36.10 -16.35
CA ARG A 535 -7.82 -36.73 -16.39
C ARG A 535 -6.89 -36.13 -15.36
N THR A 536 -6.81 -34.78 -15.32
CA THR A 536 -6.02 -34.04 -14.33
C THR A 536 -6.56 -34.26 -12.92
N GLU A 537 -7.88 -34.36 -12.76
CA GLU A 537 -8.50 -34.66 -11.47
C GLU A 537 -8.03 -36.02 -10.92
N LYS A 538 -8.00 -37.04 -11.75
CA LYS A 538 -7.50 -38.36 -11.35
C LYS A 538 -6.02 -38.30 -10.97
N ALA A 539 -5.20 -37.56 -11.71
CA ALA A 539 -3.78 -37.36 -11.38
C ALA A 539 -3.60 -36.66 -10.02
N ILE A 540 -4.41 -35.65 -9.72
CA ILE A 540 -4.41 -34.95 -8.42
C ILE A 540 -4.78 -35.92 -7.29
N GLN A 541 -5.84 -36.72 -7.46
CA GLN A 541 -6.26 -37.71 -6.46
C GLN A 541 -5.18 -38.77 -6.20
N ASP A 542 -4.56 -39.28 -7.26
CA ASP A 542 -3.45 -40.25 -7.14
C ASP A 542 -2.26 -39.62 -6.39
N ALA A 543 -1.88 -38.40 -6.73
CA ALA A 543 -0.81 -37.68 -6.08
C ALA A 543 -1.10 -37.42 -4.59
N MET A 544 -2.33 -37.01 -4.27
CA MET A 544 -2.79 -36.81 -2.89
C MET A 544 -2.75 -38.10 -2.08
N GLN A 545 -3.22 -39.20 -2.64
CA GLN A 545 -3.18 -40.50 -1.94
C GLN A 545 -1.74 -40.92 -1.63
N ARG A 546 -0.82 -40.76 -2.60
CA ARG A 546 0.60 -41.11 -2.42
C ARG A 546 1.26 -40.28 -1.33
N ILE A 547 1.07 -38.96 -1.33
CA ILE A 547 1.73 -38.07 -0.32
C ILE A 547 1.17 -38.29 1.08
N MET A 548 -0.13 -38.65 1.21
CA MET A 548 -0.76 -38.92 2.50
C MET A 548 -0.38 -40.29 3.08
N GLN A 549 0.17 -41.21 2.28
CA GLN A 549 0.49 -42.56 2.73
C GLN A 549 1.54 -42.52 3.86
N GLY A 550 1.18 -43.06 5.01
CA GLY A 550 2.04 -43.13 6.19
C GLY A 550 2.17 -41.81 6.99
N ARG A 551 1.55 -40.73 6.56
CA ARG A 551 1.56 -39.41 7.23
C ARG A 551 0.24 -39.10 7.90
N THR A 552 0.30 -38.31 8.97
CA THR A 552 -0.90 -37.77 9.60
C THR A 552 -1.49 -36.70 8.71
N SER A 553 -2.77 -36.84 8.34
CA SER A 553 -3.38 -35.95 7.35
C SER A 553 -4.75 -35.44 7.79
N ILE A 554 -4.97 -34.14 7.66
CA ILE A 554 -6.29 -33.52 7.80
C ILE A 554 -6.71 -33.00 6.42
N VAL A 555 -7.88 -33.43 5.95
CA VAL A 555 -8.41 -33.04 4.64
C VAL A 555 -9.75 -32.35 4.81
N ILE A 556 -9.84 -31.08 4.36
CA ILE A 556 -11.14 -30.43 4.17
C ILE A 556 -11.72 -30.98 2.90
N ALA A 557 -12.60 -31.98 3.05
CA ALA A 557 -13.04 -32.78 1.93
C ALA A 557 -14.34 -32.22 1.32
N HIS A 558 -14.27 -31.92 0.03
CA HIS A 558 -15.42 -31.58 -0.82
C HIS A 558 -15.76 -32.70 -1.84
N ARG A 559 -14.95 -33.77 -1.88
CA ARG A 559 -15.15 -34.90 -2.81
C ARG A 559 -15.45 -36.19 -2.08
N LEU A 560 -16.41 -36.91 -2.62
CA LEU A 560 -16.84 -38.19 -2.05
C LEU A 560 -15.72 -39.22 -1.97
N SER A 561 -14.85 -39.30 -2.98
CA SER A 561 -13.72 -40.25 -3.01
C SER A 561 -12.74 -40.02 -1.86
N THR A 562 -12.46 -38.77 -1.54
CA THR A 562 -11.58 -38.36 -0.44
C THR A 562 -12.20 -38.67 0.92
N ILE A 563 -13.51 -38.40 1.08
CA ILE A 563 -14.26 -38.67 2.30
C ILE A 563 -14.30 -40.17 2.56
N ARG A 564 -14.67 -40.95 1.56
CA ARG A 564 -14.83 -42.40 1.69
C ARG A 564 -13.55 -43.14 2.06
N ASN A 565 -12.41 -42.65 1.57
CA ASN A 565 -11.09 -43.24 1.80
C ASN A 565 -10.39 -42.69 3.05
N SER A 566 -11.08 -42.01 3.95
CA SER A 566 -10.52 -41.49 5.20
C SER A 566 -10.73 -42.44 6.36
N ASP A 567 -9.75 -42.55 7.27
CA ASP A 567 -9.83 -43.39 8.46
C ASP A 567 -10.88 -42.91 9.46
N LEU A 568 -11.10 -41.58 9.49
CA LEU A 568 -12.08 -40.92 10.34
C LEU A 568 -12.71 -39.73 9.60
N ILE A 569 -14.02 -39.66 9.63
CA ILE A 569 -14.79 -38.51 9.14
C ILE A 569 -15.32 -37.74 10.34
N VAL A 570 -15.11 -36.43 10.34
CA VAL A 570 -15.59 -35.52 11.37
C VAL A 570 -16.52 -34.51 10.69
N VAL A 571 -17.77 -34.50 11.12
CA VAL A 571 -18.80 -33.60 10.61
C VAL A 571 -18.87 -32.39 11.51
N MET A 572 -18.66 -31.23 10.91
CA MET A 572 -18.72 -29.92 11.57
C MET A 572 -19.98 -29.15 11.21
N ASP A 573 -20.62 -28.57 12.19
CA ASP A 573 -21.74 -27.66 12.03
C ASP A 573 -21.63 -26.54 13.07
N ASN A 574 -21.69 -25.26 12.61
CA ASN A 574 -21.59 -24.08 13.48
C ASN A 574 -20.43 -24.14 14.51
N GLY A 575 -19.23 -24.47 14.04
CA GLY A 575 -18.01 -24.48 14.86
C GLY A 575 -17.87 -25.61 15.86
N ARG A 576 -18.75 -26.63 15.80
CA ARG A 576 -18.75 -27.82 16.69
C ARG A 576 -18.68 -29.10 15.90
N ILE A 577 -18.19 -30.18 16.51
CA ILE A 577 -18.28 -31.53 15.98
C ILE A 577 -19.66 -32.08 16.32
N VAL A 578 -20.46 -32.43 15.29
CA VAL A 578 -21.79 -32.99 15.47
C VAL A 578 -21.79 -34.52 15.28
N GLU A 579 -20.94 -35.05 14.40
CA GLU A 579 -20.81 -36.47 14.18
C GLU A 579 -19.35 -36.85 13.91
N ARG A 580 -18.98 -38.08 14.26
CA ARG A 580 -17.68 -38.68 13.94
C ARG A 580 -17.83 -40.17 13.72
N GLY A 581 -17.12 -40.75 12.76
CA GLY A 581 -17.15 -42.17 12.44
C GLY A 581 -16.51 -42.43 11.08
N ASP A 582 -16.63 -43.65 10.61
CA ASP A 582 -16.30 -44.04 9.23
C ASP A 582 -17.52 -43.81 8.30
N HIS A 583 -17.30 -43.94 6.99
CA HIS A 583 -18.30 -43.68 5.96
C HIS A 583 -19.59 -44.53 6.14
N GLU A 584 -19.43 -45.82 6.40
CA GLU A 584 -20.58 -46.75 6.50
C GLU A 584 -21.37 -46.51 7.78
N SER A 585 -20.69 -46.33 8.91
CA SER A 585 -21.35 -46.07 10.20
C SER A 585 -22.13 -44.75 10.20
N LEU A 586 -21.60 -43.70 9.58
CA LEU A 586 -22.26 -42.40 9.48
C LEU A 586 -23.46 -42.44 8.51
N LEU A 587 -23.36 -43.13 7.41
CA LEU A 587 -24.51 -43.35 6.50
C LEU A 587 -25.66 -44.09 7.19
N ASN A 588 -25.31 -45.14 7.95
CA ASN A 588 -26.31 -45.96 8.65
C ASN A 588 -27.02 -45.18 9.77
N ARG A 589 -26.36 -44.20 10.40
CA ARG A 589 -26.96 -43.33 11.41
C ARG A 589 -28.01 -42.37 10.87
N ARG A 590 -28.01 -42.10 9.54
CA ARG A 590 -28.93 -41.19 8.86
C ARG A 590 -28.98 -39.78 9.49
N GLY A 591 -27.85 -39.31 10.03
CA GLY A 591 -27.72 -38.00 10.64
C GLY A 591 -27.29 -36.92 9.67
N LYS A 592 -26.56 -35.92 10.16
CA LYS A 592 -26.11 -34.74 9.37
C LYS A 592 -25.19 -35.16 8.21
N TYR A 593 -24.34 -36.15 8.41
CA TYR A 593 -23.51 -36.71 7.34
C TYR A 593 -24.36 -37.29 6.20
N TYR A 594 -25.41 -38.02 6.51
CA TYR A 594 -26.32 -38.58 5.52
C TYR A 594 -27.04 -37.48 4.73
N GLU A 595 -27.51 -36.43 5.40
CA GLU A 595 -28.11 -35.26 4.74
C GLU A 595 -27.15 -34.61 3.74
N LEU A 596 -25.89 -34.33 4.17
CA LEU A 596 -24.85 -33.77 3.31
C LEU A 596 -24.54 -34.70 2.13
N TYR A 597 -24.43 -36.00 2.39
CA TYR A 597 -24.19 -37.00 1.37
C TYR A 597 -25.31 -37.03 0.32
N MET A 598 -26.56 -37.07 0.75
CA MET A 598 -27.72 -37.11 -0.16
C MET A 598 -27.86 -35.82 -0.96
N THR A 599 -27.56 -34.66 -0.37
CA THR A 599 -27.67 -33.37 -1.03
C THR A 599 -26.57 -33.13 -2.06
N GLN A 600 -25.33 -33.54 -1.75
CA GLN A 600 -24.17 -33.25 -2.61
C GLN A 600 -23.81 -34.38 -3.58
N TYR A 601 -24.08 -35.62 -3.23
CA TYR A 601 -23.52 -36.77 -3.93
C TYR A 601 -24.55 -37.82 -4.45
N ALA A 602 -25.77 -37.84 -3.95
CA ALA A 602 -26.77 -38.81 -4.40
C ALA A 602 -27.28 -38.55 -5.83
N GLY A 603 -27.12 -37.32 -6.34
CA GLY A 603 -27.39 -36.98 -7.74
C GLY A 603 -26.43 -37.60 -8.76
N PHE A 604 -25.31 -38.19 -8.33
CA PHE A 604 -24.32 -38.87 -9.17
C PHE A 604 -24.34 -40.39 -9.07
N ALA A 605 -25.28 -40.95 -8.31
CA ALA A 605 -25.37 -42.38 -8.05
C ALA A 605 -26.50 -43.10 -8.86
N THR A 606 -27.10 -42.41 -9.86
CA THR A 606 -28.07 -42.99 -10.80
C THR A 606 -27.51 -43.12 -12.21
#